data_f60f6574aa1cf2f1c3353f1b324d5fb4
#
_entry.id   f60f6574aa1cf2f1c3353f1b324d5fb4
#
_cell.length_a   1.000
_cell.length_b   1.000
_cell.length_c   1.000
_cell.angle_alpha   90.00
_cell.angle_beta   90.00
_cell.angle_gamma   90.00
#
_symmetry.space_group_name_H-M   'P 1'
#
loop_
_entity.id
_entity.type
_entity.pdbx_description
1 polymer ?
#
loop_
_entity_poly.entity_id
_entity_poly.type
_entity_poly.pdbx_seq_one_letter_code
_entity_poly.pdbx_strand_id
1 'polypeptide(L)'
;MQQVDDIKPCYPLFRDDDYKESLSNKQEQFEERHPTDKIQETFMWTTTAEYSELNFKREALTVNPAKACQPLGAVLCALGFEKTLPYVHGSQGCVAYFRTYFNRHFKEPISCVSDSMTEDAAVFGGQKNMIDGLENAKALYKPDMIAVSTTCMAEVIGDDLNAFINNTKKAGNIPQEFPTPYAHTPSFVGSHVTGWDNMFEGIIRYFTLNSMDDKVVGKNGKINIVPGFETYLGNYRVIHRMLDEMGVAHTMLSDPTEVLDTPADGQFRMYAGGTTQDEVKDAPNAINTFLLQPMQLEKTKKYVDITWKHEVPKLNIPMGLEWTDEWLMKVSEVTGKPIPASLAKERGRLVDMITDSHTWLHGKKFGLYGDPDFVMGMAKFLTELGAEPIHILCNNGSKKWSKAMTKVMGETPYGKDAKLYPGADLWHFRSLMFTEKPDFMIGNSYGKFIQRDTLHKGKEFEVPLIRIGFPIFDRHHLHRSTTSGYEGAMQML
;
A
#
# COMPACT_ATOMS: atom_id res chain seq x y z
N MET A 1 -42.66 -16.73 -25.59
CA MET A 1 -41.31 -17.24 -25.20
C MET A 1 -40.77 -17.92 -26.42
N GLN A 2 -39.75 -17.37 -27.07
CA GLN A 2 -38.98 -18.09 -28.11
C GLN A 2 -38.31 -19.29 -27.42
N GLN A 3 -38.45 -20.46 -27.99
CA GLN A 3 -37.76 -21.64 -27.50
C GLN A 3 -36.26 -21.40 -27.67
N VAL A 4 -35.45 -21.79 -26.67
CA VAL A 4 -33.98 -21.61 -26.67
C VAL A 4 -33.32 -22.22 -27.91
N ASP A 5 -33.97 -23.24 -28.51
CA ASP A 5 -33.52 -23.93 -29.73
C ASP A 5 -33.59 -23.08 -31.02
N ASP A 6 -34.33 -21.96 -30.98
CA ASP A 6 -34.46 -21.06 -32.17
C ASP A 6 -33.38 -19.96 -32.16
N ILE A 7 -32.56 -19.88 -31.13
CA ILE A 7 -31.46 -18.89 -31.04
C ILE A 7 -30.26 -19.45 -31.84
N LYS A 8 -30.00 -18.86 -33.01
CA LYS A 8 -28.78 -19.16 -33.77
C LYS A 8 -27.59 -18.59 -33.01
N PRO A 9 -26.56 -19.40 -32.64
CA PRO A 9 -25.36 -18.87 -32.02
C PRO A 9 -24.69 -17.87 -32.94
N CYS A 10 -24.20 -16.80 -32.38
CA CYS A 10 -23.46 -15.74 -33.10
C CYS A 10 -22.19 -16.28 -33.78
N TYR A 11 -21.65 -17.37 -33.24
CA TYR A 11 -20.42 -17.98 -33.74
C TYR A 11 -20.71 -19.47 -34.14
N PRO A 12 -20.72 -19.81 -35.43
CA PRO A 12 -20.82 -21.20 -35.90
C PRO A 12 -19.72 -22.08 -35.31
N LEU A 13 -18.53 -21.52 -35.06
CA LEU A 13 -17.36 -22.17 -34.45
C LEU A 13 -17.69 -23.03 -33.22
N PHE A 14 -18.62 -22.60 -32.35
CA PHE A 14 -19.01 -23.37 -31.17
C PHE A 14 -19.75 -24.69 -31.47
N ARG A 15 -20.07 -24.97 -32.71
CA ARG A 15 -20.69 -26.20 -33.16
C ARG A 15 -19.73 -27.14 -33.88
N ASP A 16 -18.52 -26.66 -34.20
CA ASP A 16 -17.53 -27.46 -34.89
C ASP A 16 -16.99 -28.56 -33.98
N ASP A 17 -16.73 -29.73 -34.58
CA ASP A 17 -16.26 -30.87 -33.79
C ASP A 17 -14.87 -30.63 -33.21
N ASP A 18 -13.99 -29.93 -33.90
CA ASP A 18 -12.68 -29.51 -33.40
C ASP A 18 -12.79 -28.64 -32.13
N TYR A 19 -13.80 -27.75 -32.08
CA TYR A 19 -14.05 -26.96 -30.88
C TYR A 19 -14.56 -27.82 -29.72
N LYS A 20 -15.45 -28.78 -29.99
CA LYS A 20 -15.98 -29.69 -28.96
C LYS A 20 -14.87 -30.60 -28.44
N GLU A 21 -13.99 -31.07 -29.29
CA GLU A 21 -12.83 -31.86 -28.90
C GLU A 21 -11.87 -31.03 -28.04
N SER A 22 -11.56 -29.81 -28.47
CA SER A 22 -10.72 -28.87 -27.72
C SER A 22 -11.33 -28.54 -26.36
N LEU A 23 -12.66 -28.34 -26.28
CA LEU A 23 -13.37 -28.08 -25.02
C LEU A 23 -13.32 -29.30 -24.11
N SER A 24 -13.57 -30.51 -24.66
CA SER A 24 -13.50 -31.77 -23.91
C SER A 24 -12.10 -32.01 -23.34
N ASN A 25 -11.06 -31.80 -24.14
CA ASN A 25 -9.67 -31.91 -23.72
C ASN A 25 -9.34 -30.90 -22.62
N LYS A 26 -9.83 -29.68 -22.75
CA LYS A 26 -9.66 -28.65 -21.72
C LYS A 26 -10.34 -29.00 -20.40
N GLN A 27 -11.57 -29.52 -20.46
CA GLN A 27 -12.31 -29.99 -19.30
C GLN A 27 -11.57 -31.12 -18.59
N GLU A 28 -11.13 -32.13 -19.33
CA GLU A 28 -10.38 -33.25 -18.78
C GLU A 28 -9.06 -32.81 -18.13
N GLN A 29 -8.33 -31.88 -18.75
CA GLN A 29 -7.02 -31.45 -18.26
C GLN A 29 -7.09 -30.46 -17.11
N PHE A 30 -8.11 -29.58 -17.05
CA PHE A 30 -8.12 -28.41 -16.17
C PHE A 30 -9.34 -28.31 -15.27
N GLU A 31 -10.48 -28.94 -15.60
CA GLU A 31 -11.74 -28.79 -14.87
C GLU A 31 -12.12 -30.07 -14.11
N GLU A 32 -11.63 -31.25 -14.51
CA GLU A 32 -11.82 -32.48 -13.76
C GLU A 32 -10.95 -32.48 -12.49
N ARG A 33 -11.49 -33.05 -11.41
CA ARG A 33 -10.72 -33.24 -10.19
C ARG A 33 -9.61 -34.24 -10.41
N HIS A 34 -8.38 -33.78 -10.24
CA HIS A 34 -7.26 -34.71 -10.19
C HIS A 34 -7.42 -35.71 -9.05
N PRO A 35 -7.02 -36.97 -9.22
CA PRO A 35 -6.97 -37.93 -8.12
C PRO A 35 -6.22 -37.40 -6.90
N THR A 36 -6.72 -37.70 -5.71
CA THR A 36 -6.18 -37.18 -4.44
C THR A 36 -4.70 -37.54 -4.25
N ASP A 37 -4.31 -38.72 -4.69
CA ASP A 37 -2.91 -39.18 -4.65
C ASP A 37 -1.99 -38.33 -5.53
N LYS A 38 -2.40 -37.96 -6.76
CA LYS A 38 -1.65 -37.04 -7.62
C LYS A 38 -1.55 -35.64 -7.02
N ILE A 39 -2.62 -35.15 -6.41
CA ILE A 39 -2.59 -33.85 -5.71
C ILE A 39 -1.57 -33.90 -4.57
N GLN A 40 -1.59 -34.96 -3.79
CA GLN A 40 -0.66 -35.14 -2.68
C GLN A 40 0.79 -35.30 -3.15
N GLU A 41 1.02 -36.07 -4.19
CA GLU A 41 2.35 -36.22 -4.83
C GLU A 41 2.89 -34.88 -5.31
N THR A 42 2.07 -34.10 -6.05
CA THR A 42 2.43 -32.77 -6.52
C THR A 42 2.71 -31.82 -5.37
N PHE A 43 1.87 -31.84 -4.32
CA PHE A 43 2.09 -31.06 -3.13
C PHE A 43 3.45 -31.38 -2.50
N MET A 44 3.75 -32.66 -2.27
CA MET A 44 5.02 -33.11 -1.68
C MET A 44 6.22 -32.71 -2.53
N TRP A 45 6.14 -32.84 -3.86
CA TRP A 45 7.17 -32.36 -4.77
C TRP A 45 7.43 -30.86 -4.65
N THR A 46 6.37 -30.01 -4.53
CA THR A 46 6.51 -28.55 -4.34
C THR A 46 7.16 -28.15 -3.01
N THR A 47 7.39 -29.09 -2.10
CA THR A 47 8.08 -28.85 -0.81
C THR A 47 9.57 -29.21 -0.84
N THR A 48 10.11 -29.65 -1.98
CA THR A 48 11.50 -30.08 -2.13
C THR A 48 12.45 -28.94 -2.49
N ALA A 49 13.74 -29.12 -2.21
CA ALA A 49 14.77 -28.16 -2.61
C ALA A 49 14.89 -28.05 -4.12
N GLU A 50 14.77 -29.16 -4.85
CA GLU A 50 14.76 -29.20 -6.31
C GLU A 50 13.65 -28.29 -6.89
N TYR A 51 12.43 -28.43 -6.37
CA TYR A 51 11.34 -27.55 -6.78
C TYR A 51 11.62 -26.08 -6.44
N SER A 52 12.19 -25.79 -5.28
CA SER A 52 12.53 -24.43 -4.89
C SER A 52 13.49 -23.78 -5.89
N GLU A 53 14.51 -24.50 -6.35
CA GLU A 53 15.43 -24.03 -7.39
C GLU A 53 14.72 -23.73 -8.71
N LEU A 54 13.83 -24.62 -9.15
CA LEU A 54 13.01 -24.41 -10.35
C LEU A 54 12.08 -23.20 -10.21
N ASN A 55 11.44 -23.06 -9.04
CA ASN A 55 10.55 -21.94 -8.73
C ASN A 55 11.26 -20.59 -8.80
N PHE A 56 12.50 -20.51 -8.31
CA PHE A 56 13.31 -19.28 -8.39
C PHE A 56 13.86 -18.97 -9.80
N LYS A 57 13.88 -19.96 -10.69
CA LYS A 57 14.21 -19.78 -12.12
C LYS A 57 12.99 -19.38 -12.96
N ARG A 58 11.81 -19.35 -12.37
CA ARG A 58 10.56 -19.01 -13.04
C ARG A 58 10.58 -17.58 -13.57
N GLU A 59 10.26 -17.40 -14.83
CA GLU A 59 10.19 -16.10 -15.51
C GLU A 59 8.75 -15.82 -15.96
N ALA A 60 8.42 -14.54 -16.14
CA ALA A 60 7.16 -14.04 -16.70
C ALA A 60 5.87 -14.52 -16.02
N LEU A 61 5.95 -15.20 -14.89
CA LEU A 61 4.82 -15.70 -14.11
C LEU A 61 4.96 -15.27 -12.65
N THR A 62 3.91 -14.64 -12.11
CA THR A 62 3.82 -14.25 -10.72
C THR A 62 2.68 -15.00 -10.04
N VAL A 63 2.96 -15.61 -8.90
CA VAL A 63 1.96 -16.37 -8.11
C VAL A 63 1.82 -15.74 -6.74
N ASN A 64 0.65 -15.15 -6.47
CA ASN A 64 0.34 -14.43 -5.23
C ASN A 64 1.43 -13.38 -4.89
N PRO A 65 1.49 -12.26 -5.62
CA PRO A 65 2.50 -11.23 -5.41
C PRO A 65 2.38 -10.51 -4.06
N ALA A 66 1.26 -10.67 -3.33
CA ALA A 66 0.91 -9.96 -2.09
C ALA A 66 0.99 -8.43 -2.23
N LYS A 67 0.79 -7.93 -3.44
CA LYS A 67 0.72 -6.49 -3.76
C LYS A 67 -0.51 -6.22 -4.61
N ALA A 68 -0.98 -4.97 -4.61
CA ALA A 68 -2.04 -4.48 -5.48
C ALA A 68 -1.47 -3.54 -6.56
N CYS A 69 -2.29 -3.21 -7.54
CA CYS A 69 -1.93 -2.29 -8.62
C CYS A 69 -1.96 -0.82 -8.17
N GLN A 70 -1.39 0.07 -8.98
CA GLN A 70 -1.24 1.49 -8.67
C GLN A 70 -2.54 2.21 -8.31
N PRO A 71 -3.67 2.08 -9.04
CA PRO A 71 -4.88 2.83 -8.73
C PRO A 71 -5.44 2.55 -7.34
N LEU A 72 -5.22 1.38 -6.75
CA LEU A 72 -5.60 1.12 -5.36
C LEU A 72 -4.88 2.08 -4.40
N GLY A 73 -3.58 2.28 -4.58
CA GLY A 73 -2.82 3.23 -3.77
C GLY A 73 -3.26 4.68 -3.97
N ALA A 74 -3.59 5.05 -5.22
CA ALA A 74 -4.13 6.36 -5.53
C ALA A 74 -5.46 6.64 -4.81
N VAL A 75 -6.33 5.63 -4.72
CA VAL A 75 -7.59 5.72 -3.96
C VAL A 75 -7.33 5.98 -2.48
N LEU A 76 -6.41 5.25 -1.85
CA LEU A 76 -6.07 5.49 -0.43
C LEU A 76 -5.51 6.89 -0.21
N CYS A 77 -4.62 7.35 -1.08
CA CYS A 77 -4.07 8.70 -1.01
C CYS A 77 -5.19 9.76 -1.06
N ALA A 78 -6.10 9.65 -2.00
CA ALA A 78 -7.20 10.59 -2.19
C ALA A 78 -8.17 10.62 -0.99
N LEU A 79 -8.42 9.48 -0.34
CA LEU A 79 -9.27 9.42 0.86
C LEU A 79 -8.71 10.21 2.05
N GLY A 80 -7.42 10.50 2.09
CA GLY A 80 -6.80 11.29 3.15
C GLY A 80 -6.98 12.81 3.01
N PHE A 81 -7.70 13.29 1.99
CA PHE A 81 -7.98 14.73 1.80
C PHE A 81 -9.46 15.02 2.05
N GLU A 82 -9.72 16.17 2.69
CA GLU A 82 -11.07 16.59 3.09
C GLU A 82 -12.03 16.57 1.90
N LYS A 83 -13.21 15.96 2.10
CA LYS A 83 -14.31 15.88 1.12
C LYS A 83 -13.89 15.51 -0.31
N THR A 84 -12.91 14.62 -0.40
CA THR A 84 -12.39 14.16 -1.68
C THR A 84 -13.05 12.87 -2.12
N LEU A 85 -13.51 12.84 -3.37
CA LEU A 85 -14.01 11.62 -4.01
C LEU A 85 -12.92 11.02 -4.90
N PRO A 86 -12.38 9.83 -4.57
CA PRO A 86 -11.55 9.08 -5.49
C PRO A 86 -12.36 8.66 -6.72
N TYR A 87 -11.86 9.02 -7.90
CA TYR A 87 -12.48 8.72 -9.17
C TYR A 87 -11.50 7.94 -10.05
N VAL A 88 -11.94 6.81 -10.58
CA VAL A 88 -11.10 5.92 -11.37
C VAL A 88 -11.61 5.89 -12.81
N HIS A 89 -10.85 6.48 -13.71
CA HIS A 89 -11.10 6.45 -15.14
C HIS A 89 -10.75 5.07 -15.71
N GLY A 90 -11.78 4.31 -16.07
CA GLY A 90 -11.60 2.97 -16.63
C GLY A 90 -12.66 1.96 -16.21
N SER A 91 -12.23 0.72 -16.00
CA SER A 91 -13.14 -0.39 -15.71
C SER A 91 -13.79 -0.34 -14.34
N GLN A 92 -15.12 -0.50 -14.29
CA GLN A 92 -15.90 -0.62 -13.05
C GLN A 92 -15.47 -1.81 -12.17
N GLY A 93 -15.00 -2.89 -12.78
CA GLY A 93 -14.52 -4.06 -12.04
C GLY A 93 -13.30 -3.74 -11.17
N CYS A 94 -12.42 -2.86 -11.62
CA CYS A 94 -11.28 -2.40 -10.83
C CYS A 94 -11.73 -1.67 -9.56
N VAL A 95 -12.71 -0.77 -9.66
CA VAL A 95 -13.25 -0.04 -8.50
C VAL A 95 -13.97 -0.98 -7.52
N ALA A 96 -14.76 -1.94 -8.02
CA ALA A 96 -15.39 -2.95 -7.18
C ALA A 96 -14.33 -3.76 -6.40
N TYR A 97 -13.21 -4.10 -7.05
CA TYR A 97 -12.08 -4.77 -6.41
C TYR A 97 -11.41 -3.89 -5.33
N PHE A 98 -11.12 -2.62 -5.61
CA PHE A 98 -10.49 -1.71 -4.65
C PHE A 98 -11.36 -1.50 -3.41
N ARG A 99 -12.66 -1.26 -3.62
CA ARG A 99 -13.62 -1.14 -2.52
C ARG A 99 -13.65 -2.40 -1.65
N THR A 100 -13.75 -3.57 -2.28
CA THR A 100 -13.75 -4.85 -1.57
C THR A 100 -12.45 -5.08 -0.80
N TYR A 101 -11.32 -4.73 -1.37
CA TYR A 101 -10.02 -4.90 -0.77
C TYR A 101 -9.86 -4.05 0.50
N PHE A 102 -10.22 -2.78 0.43
CA PHE A 102 -10.18 -1.88 1.57
C PHE A 102 -11.28 -2.18 2.60
N ASN A 103 -12.51 -2.47 2.17
CA ASN A 103 -13.60 -2.86 3.10
C ASN A 103 -13.20 -4.08 3.95
N ARG A 104 -12.47 -5.01 3.38
CA ARG A 104 -11.99 -6.20 4.10
C ARG A 104 -10.86 -5.88 5.07
N HIS A 105 -10.06 -4.86 4.80
CA HIS A 105 -8.97 -4.42 5.68
C HIS A 105 -9.48 -3.50 6.80
N PHE A 106 -10.13 -2.41 6.44
CA PHE A 106 -10.60 -1.38 7.38
C PHE A 106 -11.94 -1.70 8.05
N LYS A 107 -12.73 -2.63 7.49
CA LYS A 107 -14.10 -2.93 7.93
C LYS A 107 -15.08 -1.77 7.77
N GLU A 108 -14.73 -0.80 6.93
CA GLU A 108 -15.51 0.39 6.63
C GLU A 108 -15.90 0.45 5.14
N PRO A 109 -17.05 1.02 4.79
CA PRO A 109 -17.42 1.27 3.41
C PRO A 109 -16.51 2.33 2.78
N ILE A 110 -15.90 1.98 1.66
CA ILE A 110 -14.98 2.88 0.95
C ILE A 110 -15.69 3.61 -0.19
N SER A 111 -15.63 4.93 -0.16
CA SER A 111 -16.15 5.77 -1.24
C SER A 111 -15.15 5.84 -2.38
N CYS A 112 -15.51 5.29 -3.53
CA CYS A 112 -14.74 5.34 -4.76
C CYS A 112 -15.66 5.06 -5.94
N VAL A 113 -15.52 5.80 -7.04
CA VAL A 113 -16.37 5.69 -8.22
C VAL A 113 -15.56 5.44 -9.49
N SER A 114 -16.23 4.96 -10.54
CA SER A 114 -15.68 4.77 -11.89
C SER A 114 -16.64 5.36 -12.91
N ASP A 115 -16.10 5.77 -14.04
CA ASP A 115 -16.89 6.14 -15.24
C ASP A 115 -17.28 4.94 -16.11
N SER A 116 -17.02 3.74 -15.66
CA SER A 116 -17.49 2.48 -16.23
C SER A 116 -17.22 2.32 -17.73
N MET A 117 -15.96 2.54 -18.13
CA MET A 117 -15.56 2.33 -19.52
C MET A 117 -15.90 0.92 -20.00
N THR A 118 -16.56 0.84 -21.14
CA THR A 118 -16.98 -0.37 -21.85
C THR A 118 -16.14 -0.59 -23.10
N GLU A 119 -16.49 -1.60 -23.90
CA GLU A 119 -15.82 -1.95 -25.15
C GLU A 119 -15.82 -0.80 -26.15
N ASP A 120 -16.88 0.00 -26.21
CA ASP A 120 -16.95 1.18 -27.08
C ASP A 120 -15.88 2.20 -26.72
N ALA A 121 -15.70 2.46 -25.42
CA ALA A 121 -14.66 3.36 -24.93
C ALA A 121 -13.25 2.82 -25.21
N ALA A 122 -13.06 1.49 -25.19
CA ALA A 122 -11.78 0.88 -25.56
C ALA A 122 -11.40 1.11 -27.03
N VAL A 123 -12.38 1.35 -27.90
CA VAL A 123 -12.17 1.59 -29.34
C VAL A 123 -12.12 3.10 -29.67
N PHE A 124 -13.00 3.90 -29.06
CA PHE A 124 -13.19 5.32 -29.41
C PHE A 124 -12.59 6.29 -28.38
N GLY A 125 -11.99 5.80 -27.30
CA GLY A 125 -11.49 6.60 -26.19
C GLY A 125 -12.55 6.91 -25.13
N GLY A 126 -12.08 7.15 -23.88
CA GLY A 126 -12.93 7.34 -22.69
C GLY A 126 -13.43 8.77 -22.46
N GLN A 127 -13.24 9.71 -23.38
CA GLN A 127 -13.57 11.13 -23.13
C GLN A 127 -15.03 11.35 -22.74
N LYS A 128 -15.99 10.70 -23.41
CA LYS A 128 -17.40 10.81 -23.09
C LYS A 128 -17.70 10.27 -21.69
N ASN A 129 -17.13 9.10 -21.34
CA ASN A 129 -17.28 8.52 -20.01
C ASN A 129 -16.75 9.48 -18.93
N MET A 130 -15.60 10.13 -19.17
CA MET A 130 -15.03 11.11 -18.25
C MET A 130 -15.95 12.32 -18.05
N ILE A 131 -16.52 12.89 -19.13
CA ILE A 131 -17.41 14.05 -19.07
C ILE A 131 -18.65 13.69 -18.25
N ASP A 132 -19.39 12.67 -18.67
CA ASP A 132 -20.62 12.22 -18.02
C ASP A 132 -20.35 11.77 -16.57
N GLY A 133 -19.24 11.09 -16.36
CA GLY A 133 -18.82 10.55 -15.06
C GLY A 133 -18.46 11.65 -14.05
N LEU A 134 -17.69 12.67 -14.42
CA LEU A 134 -17.32 13.78 -13.54
C LEU A 134 -18.53 14.62 -13.16
N GLU A 135 -19.42 14.91 -14.12
CA GLU A 135 -20.67 15.64 -13.89
C GLU A 135 -21.55 14.88 -12.88
N ASN A 136 -21.79 13.60 -13.14
CA ASN A 136 -22.60 12.74 -12.25
C ASN A 136 -21.96 12.57 -10.87
N ALA A 137 -20.65 12.35 -10.79
CA ALA A 137 -19.95 12.21 -9.53
C ALA A 137 -20.07 13.47 -8.67
N LYS A 138 -19.88 14.65 -9.27
CA LYS A 138 -20.04 15.93 -8.57
C LYS A 138 -21.48 16.14 -8.09
N ALA A 139 -22.49 15.88 -8.94
CA ALA A 139 -23.89 16.10 -8.64
C ALA A 139 -24.40 15.16 -7.52
N LEU A 140 -24.03 13.89 -7.57
CA LEU A 140 -24.52 12.86 -6.66
C LEU A 140 -23.80 12.85 -5.31
N TYR A 141 -22.47 12.93 -5.32
CA TYR A 141 -21.64 12.78 -4.11
C TYR A 141 -21.25 14.11 -3.46
N LYS A 142 -21.40 15.23 -4.18
CA LYS A 142 -21.12 16.60 -3.70
C LYS A 142 -19.75 16.75 -3.01
N PRO A 143 -18.66 16.24 -3.61
CA PRO A 143 -17.32 16.42 -3.06
C PRO A 143 -16.86 17.87 -3.26
N ASP A 144 -15.85 18.28 -2.49
CA ASP A 144 -15.13 19.54 -2.71
C ASP A 144 -13.92 19.35 -3.65
N MET A 145 -13.50 18.09 -3.88
CA MET A 145 -12.44 17.70 -4.83
C MET A 145 -12.73 16.32 -5.41
N ILE A 146 -12.42 16.12 -6.69
CA ILE A 146 -12.39 14.80 -7.32
C ILE A 146 -10.95 14.49 -7.74
N ALA A 147 -10.36 13.44 -7.16
CA ALA A 147 -9.02 12.99 -7.49
C ALA A 147 -9.10 11.83 -8.51
N VAL A 148 -8.59 12.08 -9.73
CA VAL A 148 -8.74 11.17 -10.87
C VAL A 148 -7.52 10.29 -11.02
N SER A 149 -7.72 8.99 -11.07
CA SER A 149 -6.69 7.96 -11.38
C SER A 149 -7.13 7.12 -12.57
N THR A 150 -6.22 6.34 -13.15
CA THR A 150 -6.50 5.51 -14.33
C THR A 150 -6.45 4.03 -14.01
N THR A 151 -7.17 3.21 -14.80
CA THR A 151 -6.94 1.77 -14.87
C THR A 151 -6.03 1.42 -16.06
N CYS A 152 -5.61 0.14 -16.14
CA CYS A 152 -4.80 -0.34 -17.25
C CYS A 152 -5.50 -0.16 -18.61
N MET A 153 -6.83 -0.21 -18.68
CA MET A 153 -7.58 0.02 -19.92
C MET A 153 -7.30 1.45 -20.44
N ALA A 154 -7.54 2.47 -19.63
CA ALA A 154 -7.33 3.88 -20.02
C ALA A 154 -5.86 4.16 -20.41
N GLU A 155 -4.91 3.54 -19.70
CA GLU A 155 -3.47 3.70 -19.99
C GLU A 155 -3.04 3.03 -21.31
N VAL A 156 -3.60 1.84 -21.61
CA VAL A 156 -3.27 1.11 -22.86
C VAL A 156 -3.82 1.81 -24.09
N ILE A 157 -5.03 2.36 -24.01
CA ILE A 157 -5.62 3.15 -25.13
C ILE A 157 -5.04 4.55 -25.23
N GLY A 158 -4.33 5.01 -24.19
CA GLY A 158 -3.64 6.30 -24.23
C GLY A 158 -4.54 7.51 -24.00
N ASP A 159 -5.54 7.40 -23.15
CA ASP A 159 -6.44 8.50 -22.80
C ASP A 159 -5.69 9.67 -22.13
N ASP A 160 -5.91 10.88 -22.64
CA ASP A 160 -5.33 12.12 -22.11
C ASP A 160 -6.21 12.73 -21.01
N LEU A 161 -5.91 12.38 -19.75
CA LEU A 161 -6.64 12.89 -18.58
C LEU A 161 -6.70 14.41 -18.53
N ASN A 162 -5.57 15.09 -18.85
CA ASN A 162 -5.51 16.55 -18.79
C ASN A 162 -6.46 17.18 -19.81
N ALA A 163 -6.43 16.67 -21.04
CA ALA A 163 -7.33 17.14 -22.10
C ALA A 163 -8.81 16.86 -21.73
N PHE A 164 -9.13 15.68 -21.25
CA PHE A 164 -10.49 15.28 -20.91
C PHE A 164 -11.08 16.11 -19.76
N ILE A 165 -10.32 16.31 -18.68
CA ILE A 165 -10.74 17.16 -17.55
C ILE A 165 -10.95 18.60 -18.00
N ASN A 166 -10.00 19.16 -18.78
CA ASN A 166 -10.12 20.51 -19.30
C ASN A 166 -11.32 20.68 -20.25
N ASN A 167 -11.59 19.68 -21.10
CA ASN A 167 -12.76 19.68 -21.98
C ASN A 167 -14.08 19.65 -21.19
N THR A 168 -14.14 18.84 -20.13
CA THR A 168 -15.30 18.78 -19.21
C THR A 168 -15.56 20.13 -18.54
N LYS A 169 -14.51 20.83 -18.10
CA LYS A 169 -14.60 22.16 -17.51
C LYS A 169 -15.03 23.22 -18.55
N LYS A 170 -14.43 23.22 -19.75
CA LYS A 170 -14.79 24.15 -20.84
C LYS A 170 -16.21 23.96 -21.33
N ALA A 171 -16.73 22.75 -21.33
CA ALA A 171 -18.12 22.43 -21.68
C ALA A 171 -19.13 22.88 -20.60
N GLY A 172 -18.66 23.27 -19.41
CA GLY A 172 -19.52 23.71 -18.30
C GLY A 172 -20.14 22.58 -17.48
N ASN A 173 -19.76 21.31 -17.71
CA ASN A 173 -20.27 20.15 -16.96
C ASN A 173 -19.83 20.18 -15.49
N ILE A 174 -18.63 20.71 -15.24
CA ILE A 174 -18.14 21.04 -13.88
C ILE A 174 -17.56 22.46 -13.88
N PRO A 175 -17.60 23.20 -12.75
CA PRO A 175 -17.03 24.54 -12.66
C PRO A 175 -15.54 24.56 -13.02
N GLN A 176 -15.11 25.68 -13.66
CA GLN A 176 -13.72 25.84 -14.10
C GLN A 176 -12.72 25.72 -12.93
N GLU A 177 -13.07 26.28 -11.79
CA GLU A 177 -12.27 26.32 -10.57
C GLU A 177 -12.38 25.03 -9.70
N PHE A 178 -13.29 24.10 -10.07
CA PHE A 178 -13.49 22.88 -9.27
C PHE A 178 -12.23 22.01 -9.25
N PRO A 179 -11.67 21.68 -8.06
CA PRO A 179 -10.44 20.92 -7.97
C PRO A 179 -10.56 19.49 -8.54
N THR A 180 -9.74 19.21 -9.53
CA THR A 180 -9.72 17.90 -10.21
C THR A 180 -8.27 17.47 -10.48
N PRO A 181 -7.45 17.28 -9.42
CA PRO A 181 -6.12 16.72 -9.58
C PRO A 181 -6.18 15.30 -10.17
N TYR A 182 -5.13 14.90 -10.89
CA TYR A 182 -5.07 13.59 -11.51
C TYR A 182 -3.69 12.97 -11.45
N ALA A 183 -3.65 11.66 -11.58
CA ALA A 183 -2.43 10.88 -11.72
C ALA A 183 -2.62 9.71 -12.69
N HIS A 184 -1.64 9.48 -13.53
CA HIS A 184 -1.54 8.24 -14.31
C HIS A 184 -1.08 7.10 -13.41
N THR A 185 -1.87 6.02 -13.39
CA THR A 185 -1.67 4.88 -12.51
C THR A 185 -1.72 3.54 -13.25
N PRO A 186 -0.80 3.32 -14.22
CA PRO A 186 -0.77 2.08 -15.00
C PRO A 186 -0.60 0.84 -14.12
N SER A 187 -1.50 -0.14 -14.28
CA SER A 187 -1.52 -1.32 -13.40
C SER A 187 -0.42 -2.35 -13.73
N PHE A 188 0.21 -2.23 -14.90
CA PHE A 188 1.23 -3.18 -15.40
C PHE A 188 2.67 -2.81 -14.99
N VAL A 189 2.87 -1.70 -14.29
CA VAL A 189 4.15 -1.29 -13.70
C VAL A 189 3.93 -0.81 -12.26
N GLY A 190 4.97 -0.91 -11.43
CA GLY A 190 4.88 -0.50 -10.02
C GLY A 190 3.85 -1.30 -9.21
N SER A 191 3.27 -0.65 -8.22
CA SER A 191 2.27 -1.24 -7.32
C SER A 191 1.46 -0.15 -6.59
N HIS A 192 0.65 -0.56 -5.63
CA HIS A 192 -0.12 0.36 -4.79
C HIS A 192 0.74 1.45 -4.12
N VAL A 193 1.95 1.14 -3.69
CA VAL A 193 2.85 2.15 -3.10
C VAL A 193 3.26 3.22 -4.12
N THR A 194 3.55 2.82 -5.37
CA THR A 194 3.84 3.76 -6.47
C THR A 194 2.63 4.60 -6.83
N GLY A 195 1.44 3.99 -6.83
CA GLY A 195 0.19 4.69 -7.13
C GLY A 195 -0.17 5.73 -6.08
N TRP A 196 0.14 5.46 -4.82
CA TRP A 196 0.00 6.43 -3.74
C TRP A 196 0.89 7.66 -3.98
N ASP A 197 2.18 7.45 -4.27
CA ASP A 197 3.16 8.52 -4.55
C ASP A 197 2.77 9.34 -5.78
N ASN A 198 2.29 8.68 -6.85
CA ASN A 198 1.82 9.35 -8.06
C ASN A 198 0.60 10.26 -7.79
N MET A 199 -0.39 9.78 -7.03
CA MET A 199 -1.58 10.56 -6.71
C MET A 199 -1.25 11.71 -5.76
N PHE A 200 -0.43 11.47 -4.76
CA PHE A 200 -0.01 12.50 -3.82
C PHE A 200 0.74 13.63 -4.54
N GLU A 201 1.70 13.30 -5.40
CA GLU A 201 2.41 14.27 -6.22
C GLU A 201 1.46 15.02 -7.15
N GLY A 202 0.47 14.35 -7.75
CA GLY A 202 -0.57 14.98 -8.58
C GLY A 202 -1.40 15.99 -7.81
N ILE A 203 -1.81 15.68 -6.57
CA ILE A 203 -2.58 16.59 -5.72
C ILE A 203 -1.75 17.80 -5.29
N ILE A 204 -0.56 17.61 -4.73
CA ILE A 204 0.27 18.73 -4.28
C ILE A 204 0.70 19.62 -5.44
N ARG A 205 1.01 19.05 -6.60
CA ARG A 205 1.32 19.77 -7.83
C ARG A 205 0.13 20.65 -8.27
N TYR A 206 -1.07 20.09 -8.27
CA TYR A 206 -2.29 20.82 -8.65
C TYR A 206 -2.47 22.11 -7.83
N PHE A 207 -2.27 22.03 -6.52
CA PHE A 207 -2.49 23.16 -5.62
C PHE A 207 -1.31 24.13 -5.48
N THR A 208 -0.08 23.69 -5.74
CA THR A 208 1.10 24.51 -5.39
C THR A 208 1.95 24.95 -6.59
N LEU A 209 1.90 24.25 -7.73
CA LEU A 209 2.83 24.52 -8.83
C LEU A 209 2.79 25.98 -9.30
N ASN A 210 1.59 26.56 -9.47
CA ASN A 210 1.38 27.90 -10.01
C ASN A 210 1.27 29.00 -8.92
N SER A 211 1.53 28.66 -7.65
CA SER A 211 1.41 29.59 -6.52
C SER A 211 2.67 29.66 -5.67
N MET A 212 3.83 29.31 -6.25
CA MET A 212 5.08 29.25 -5.49
C MET A 212 5.72 30.63 -5.21
N ASP A 213 5.39 31.67 -6.00
CA ASP A 213 6.01 33.00 -5.89
C ASP A 213 5.78 33.67 -4.52
N ASP A 214 4.64 33.36 -3.87
CA ASP A 214 4.27 33.90 -2.57
C ASP A 214 4.66 32.98 -1.40
N LYS A 215 5.36 31.88 -1.66
CA LYS A 215 5.71 30.89 -0.64
C LYS A 215 7.08 31.17 -0.03
N VAL A 216 7.15 31.01 1.30
CA VAL A 216 8.38 31.22 2.07
C VAL A 216 8.56 30.08 3.04
N VAL A 217 9.65 29.32 2.89
CA VAL A 217 9.97 28.20 3.78
C VAL A 217 10.06 28.68 5.23
N GLY A 218 9.37 27.99 6.14
CA GLY A 218 9.31 28.31 7.56
C GLY A 218 8.28 29.37 7.98
N LYS A 219 7.56 30.00 7.03
CA LYS A 219 6.62 31.09 7.31
C LYS A 219 5.47 30.69 8.24
N ASN A 220 4.96 29.45 8.12
CA ASN A 220 3.84 29.00 8.95
C ASN A 220 4.25 28.32 10.26
N GLY A 221 5.55 28.10 10.48
CA GLY A 221 6.08 27.50 11.70
C GLY A 221 5.74 26.03 11.89
N LYS A 222 5.17 25.37 10.89
CA LYS A 222 4.81 23.94 10.91
C LYS A 222 5.85 23.07 10.24
N ILE A 223 5.78 21.77 10.48
CA ILE A 223 6.39 20.74 9.64
C ILE A 223 5.30 19.97 8.90
N ASN A 224 5.59 19.51 7.69
CA ASN A 224 4.72 18.58 6.97
C ASN A 224 5.14 17.15 7.25
N ILE A 225 4.16 16.26 7.41
CA ILE A 225 4.34 14.81 7.52
C ILE A 225 3.65 14.16 6.33
N VAL A 226 4.39 13.37 5.57
CA VAL A 226 3.86 12.59 4.42
C VAL A 226 3.94 11.10 4.77
N PRO A 227 2.80 10.44 4.99
CA PRO A 227 2.77 9.07 5.51
C PRO A 227 3.20 8.01 4.48
N GLY A 228 2.96 8.23 3.19
CA GLY A 228 3.07 7.18 2.19
C GLY A 228 1.86 6.25 2.22
N PHE A 229 1.98 5.08 1.58
CA PHE A 229 0.93 4.07 1.62
C PHE A 229 0.87 3.43 3.01
N GLU A 230 0.23 4.12 3.95
CA GLU A 230 0.05 3.67 5.33
C GLU A 230 -1.39 3.20 5.55
N THR A 231 -1.56 2.03 6.12
CA THR A 231 -2.88 1.41 6.35
C THR A 231 -3.19 1.13 7.82
N TYR A 232 -2.25 1.43 8.70
CA TYR A 232 -2.45 1.37 10.14
C TYR A 232 -2.81 2.76 10.66
N LEU A 233 -4.09 2.99 10.93
CA LEU A 233 -4.60 4.28 11.43
C LEU A 233 -4.01 4.64 12.80
N GLY A 234 -3.61 3.62 13.58
CA GLY A 234 -2.85 3.83 14.82
C GLY A 234 -1.51 4.52 14.60
N ASN A 235 -0.84 4.30 13.44
CA ASN A 235 0.41 4.96 13.12
C ASN A 235 0.24 6.47 12.97
N TYR A 236 -0.81 6.93 12.29
CA TYR A 236 -1.14 8.35 12.19
C TYR A 236 -1.36 8.95 13.57
N ARG A 237 -2.18 8.31 14.41
CA ARG A 237 -2.51 8.78 15.77
C ARG A 237 -1.26 8.89 16.66
N VAL A 238 -0.35 7.93 16.58
CA VAL A 238 0.90 7.97 17.35
C VAL A 238 1.83 9.08 16.87
N ILE A 239 1.95 9.30 15.57
CA ILE A 239 2.76 10.41 15.02
C ILE A 239 2.17 11.77 15.48
N HIS A 240 0.85 11.97 15.35
CA HIS A 240 0.20 13.18 15.87
C HIS A 240 0.48 13.36 17.36
N ARG A 241 0.25 12.33 18.18
CA ARG A 241 0.48 12.37 19.63
C ARG A 241 1.92 12.76 19.98
N MET A 242 2.92 12.13 19.35
CA MET A 242 4.33 12.43 19.62
C MET A 242 4.68 13.89 19.30
N LEU A 243 4.19 14.40 18.17
CA LEU A 243 4.41 15.80 17.76
C LEU A 243 3.69 16.79 18.67
N ASP A 244 2.45 16.48 19.07
CA ASP A 244 1.68 17.31 20.02
C ASP A 244 2.35 17.37 21.39
N GLU A 245 2.83 16.23 21.92
CA GLU A 245 3.58 16.19 23.17
C GLU A 245 4.89 17.02 23.10
N MET A 246 5.54 17.06 21.93
CA MET A 246 6.71 17.94 21.69
C MET A 246 6.32 19.41 21.50
N GLY A 247 5.04 19.74 21.37
CA GLY A 247 4.58 21.08 21.02
C GLY A 247 5.00 21.51 19.62
N VAL A 248 5.07 20.58 18.68
CA VAL A 248 5.42 20.79 17.27
C VAL A 248 4.15 20.97 16.46
N ALA A 249 3.98 22.17 15.91
CA ALA A 249 2.90 22.42 14.95
C ALA A 249 3.19 21.66 13.65
N HIS A 250 2.21 20.90 13.18
CA HIS A 250 2.40 20.02 12.01
C HIS A 250 1.15 19.91 11.16
N THR A 251 1.33 19.46 9.91
CA THR A 251 0.26 19.10 9.00
C THR A 251 0.53 17.69 8.47
N MET A 252 -0.39 16.76 8.73
CA MET A 252 -0.37 15.44 8.10
C MET A 252 -0.95 15.58 6.70
N LEU A 253 -0.13 15.39 5.68
CA LEU A 253 -0.55 15.48 4.29
C LEU A 253 -1.04 14.12 3.81
N SER A 254 -2.36 14.01 3.56
CA SER A 254 -3.16 12.81 3.38
C SER A 254 -3.38 12.05 4.71
N ASP A 255 -4.41 12.47 5.46
CA ASP A 255 -4.83 11.83 6.71
C ASP A 255 -6.21 11.17 6.56
N PRO A 256 -6.29 9.83 6.35
CA PRO A 256 -7.55 9.12 6.18
C PRO A 256 -8.17 8.63 7.50
N THR A 257 -7.63 8.99 8.67
CA THR A 257 -8.01 8.38 9.95
C THR A 257 -9.50 8.50 10.25
N GLU A 258 -10.06 9.70 10.10
CA GLU A 258 -11.49 9.93 10.38
C GLU A 258 -12.41 9.37 9.28
N VAL A 259 -11.97 9.34 8.03
CA VAL A 259 -12.74 8.72 6.93
C VAL A 259 -12.87 7.21 7.12
N LEU A 260 -11.81 6.56 7.63
CA LEU A 260 -11.70 5.12 7.72
C LEU A 260 -11.98 4.54 9.11
N ASP A 261 -12.20 5.38 10.13
CA ASP A 261 -12.43 4.95 11.51
C ASP A 261 -13.31 5.92 12.32
N THR A 262 -14.29 6.54 11.67
CA THR A 262 -15.31 7.36 12.34
C THR A 262 -16.22 6.47 13.18
N PRO A 263 -16.52 6.84 14.45
CA PRO A 263 -17.45 6.09 15.29
C PRO A 263 -18.83 5.95 14.66
N ALA A 264 -19.38 4.74 14.70
CA ALA A 264 -20.73 4.44 14.19
C ALA A 264 -21.79 4.98 15.17
N ASP A 265 -22.48 6.05 14.78
CA ASP A 265 -23.57 6.67 15.52
C ASP A 265 -24.94 6.54 14.82
N GLY A 266 -25.04 5.63 13.86
CA GLY A 266 -26.22 5.42 13.02
C GLY A 266 -26.30 6.37 11.81
N GLN A 267 -25.33 7.25 11.61
CA GLN A 267 -25.24 8.12 10.44
C GLN A 267 -24.03 7.73 9.58
N PHE A 268 -24.25 7.58 8.29
CA PHE A 268 -23.14 7.40 7.35
C PHE A 268 -22.53 8.76 7.01
N ARG A 269 -21.22 8.91 7.31
CA ARG A 269 -20.44 10.11 6.99
C ARG A 269 -19.39 9.74 5.95
N MET A 270 -19.67 10.08 4.70
CA MET A 270 -18.76 9.79 3.59
C MET A 270 -17.47 10.62 3.68
N TYR A 271 -17.56 11.82 4.23
CA TYR A 271 -16.48 12.80 4.27
C TYR A 271 -16.23 13.27 5.69
N ALA A 272 -15.51 12.47 6.47
CA ALA A 272 -15.09 12.84 7.81
C ALA A 272 -13.59 13.16 7.83
N GLY A 273 -13.19 14.33 8.36
CA GLY A 273 -11.78 14.72 8.49
C GLY A 273 -11.03 14.84 7.14
N GLY A 274 -9.75 14.52 7.18
CA GLY A 274 -8.84 14.64 6.04
C GLY A 274 -8.09 15.99 5.98
N THR A 275 -6.96 16.01 5.28
CA THR A 275 -6.17 17.22 5.04
C THR A 275 -6.94 18.19 4.18
N THR A 276 -7.09 19.43 4.64
CA THR A 276 -7.83 20.47 3.91
C THR A 276 -7.06 20.97 2.70
N GLN A 277 -7.78 21.51 1.71
CA GLN A 277 -7.15 22.13 0.54
C GLN A 277 -6.27 23.33 0.91
N ASP A 278 -6.64 24.07 1.94
CA ASP A 278 -5.87 25.22 2.40
C ASP A 278 -4.57 24.78 3.09
N GLU A 279 -4.58 23.69 3.83
CA GLU A 279 -3.35 23.08 4.36
C GLU A 279 -2.41 22.63 3.25
N VAL A 280 -2.95 22.03 2.16
CA VAL A 280 -2.13 21.67 0.99
C VAL A 280 -1.52 22.88 0.33
N LYS A 281 -2.30 23.96 0.13
CA LYS A 281 -1.81 25.24 -0.44
C LYS A 281 -0.75 25.90 0.44
N ASP A 282 -0.84 25.72 1.76
CA ASP A 282 0.09 26.29 2.74
C ASP A 282 1.31 25.40 3.01
N ALA A 283 1.29 24.14 2.59
CA ALA A 283 2.38 23.20 2.84
C ALA A 283 3.77 23.67 2.38
N PRO A 284 3.94 24.42 1.26
CA PRO A 284 5.25 24.99 0.89
C PRO A 284 5.80 26.02 1.86
N ASN A 285 4.97 26.61 2.74
CA ASN A 285 5.41 27.53 3.79
C ASN A 285 5.92 26.84 5.06
N ALA A 286 5.89 25.52 5.13
CA ALA A 286 6.36 24.77 6.29
C ALA A 286 7.90 24.87 6.46
N ILE A 287 8.37 24.62 7.67
CA ILE A 287 9.82 24.57 7.98
C ILE A 287 10.50 23.47 7.19
N ASN A 288 9.85 22.31 7.10
CA ASN A 288 10.37 21.14 6.40
C ASN A 288 9.27 20.11 6.13
N THR A 289 9.58 19.08 5.33
CA THR A 289 8.70 17.94 5.05
C THR A 289 9.39 16.64 5.44
N PHE A 290 8.74 15.86 6.31
CA PHE A 290 9.18 14.55 6.77
C PHE A 290 8.41 13.46 6.04
N LEU A 291 9.12 12.52 5.44
CA LEU A 291 8.54 11.33 4.80
C LEU A 291 8.62 10.15 5.77
N LEU A 292 7.48 9.54 6.11
CA LEU A 292 7.48 8.37 7.00
C LEU A 292 7.94 7.10 6.28
N GLN A 293 7.69 7.01 4.96
CA GLN A 293 8.02 5.85 4.15
C GLN A 293 8.84 6.24 2.89
N PRO A 294 10.09 6.69 3.06
CA PRO A 294 10.88 7.33 2.00
C PRO A 294 11.28 6.41 0.83
N MET A 295 11.23 5.09 0.99
CA MET A 295 11.49 4.16 -0.11
C MET A 295 10.37 4.13 -1.15
N GLN A 296 9.18 4.56 -0.77
CA GLN A 296 7.98 4.58 -1.60
C GLN A 296 7.72 5.96 -2.24
N LEU A 297 8.28 7.04 -1.68
CA LEU A 297 7.93 8.44 -1.96
C LEU A 297 8.97 9.16 -2.83
N GLU A 298 9.41 8.54 -3.92
CA GLU A 298 10.47 9.11 -4.76
C GLU A 298 10.03 10.35 -5.56
N LYS A 299 8.83 10.33 -6.14
CA LYS A 299 8.28 11.46 -6.88
C LYS A 299 7.94 12.62 -5.95
N THR A 300 7.28 12.32 -4.84
CA THR A 300 6.97 13.30 -3.79
C THR A 300 8.25 13.96 -3.30
N LYS A 301 9.28 13.17 -2.92
CA LYS A 301 10.56 13.72 -2.48
C LYS A 301 11.15 14.66 -3.51
N LYS A 302 11.23 14.24 -4.76
CA LYS A 302 11.76 15.07 -5.86
C LYS A 302 11.00 16.37 -6.03
N TYR A 303 9.66 16.32 -5.96
CA TYR A 303 8.82 17.52 -6.10
C TYR A 303 9.04 18.49 -4.94
N VAL A 304 9.03 17.99 -3.71
CA VAL A 304 9.24 18.77 -2.48
C VAL A 304 10.64 19.42 -2.46
N ASP A 305 11.70 18.65 -2.76
CA ASP A 305 13.07 19.16 -2.80
C ASP A 305 13.24 20.26 -3.87
N ILE A 306 12.68 20.06 -5.07
CA ILE A 306 12.89 20.96 -6.22
C ILE A 306 11.96 22.15 -6.18
N THR A 307 10.65 21.93 -5.92
CA THR A 307 9.62 22.95 -6.05
C THR A 307 9.40 23.71 -4.74
N TRP A 308 9.22 23.01 -3.61
CA TRP A 308 9.04 23.65 -2.31
C TRP A 308 10.35 24.11 -1.67
N LYS A 309 11.50 23.60 -2.16
CA LYS A 309 12.83 23.89 -1.59
C LYS A 309 12.98 23.42 -0.14
N HIS A 310 12.24 22.39 0.28
CA HIS A 310 12.45 21.76 1.56
C HIS A 310 13.59 20.76 1.47
N GLU A 311 14.51 20.77 2.44
CA GLU A 311 15.54 19.74 2.57
C GLU A 311 14.94 18.53 3.31
N VAL A 312 14.42 17.56 2.56
CA VAL A 312 13.77 16.37 3.14
C VAL A 312 14.77 15.55 3.93
N PRO A 313 14.56 15.32 5.25
CA PRO A 313 15.48 14.55 6.08
C PRO A 313 15.65 13.12 5.58
N LYS A 314 16.88 12.61 5.66
CA LYS A 314 17.20 11.21 5.32
C LYS A 314 16.93 10.34 6.55
N LEU A 315 15.71 9.96 6.74
CA LEU A 315 15.25 9.12 7.84
C LEU A 315 14.64 7.83 7.30
N ASN A 316 14.48 6.85 8.17
CA ASN A 316 13.67 5.66 7.92
C ASN A 316 12.31 5.81 8.63
N ILE A 317 11.42 4.84 8.42
CA ILE A 317 10.15 4.75 9.15
C ILE A 317 10.43 4.69 10.66
N PRO A 318 9.73 5.49 11.51
CA PRO A 318 9.96 5.48 12.96
C PRO A 318 9.37 4.21 13.60
N MET A 319 10.08 3.10 13.47
CA MET A 319 9.70 1.78 13.99
C MET A 319 10.84 1.22 14.84
N GLY A 320 10.48 0.58 15.96
CA GLY A 320 11.46 0.09 16.92
C GLY A 320 12.03 1.19 17.82
N LEU A 321 13.16 0.92 18.45
CA LEU A 321 13.80 1.84 19.39
C LEU A 321 14.66 2.88 18.65
N GLU A 322 15.68 2.43 17.93
CA GLU A 322 16.71 3.31 17.35
C GLU A 322 16.13 4.25 16.29
N TRP A 323 15.31 3.76 15.36
CA TRP A 323 14.74 4.61 14.32
C TRP A 323 13.68 5.59 14.83
N THR A 324 13.00 5.26 15.93
CA THR A 324 12.14 6.22 16.65
C THR A 324 12.98 7.32 17.32
N ASP A 325 14.11 6.94 17.96
CA ASP A 325 15.07 7.89 18.53
C ASP A 325 15.60 8.87 17.46
N GLU A 326 16.08 8.35 16.33
CA GLU A 326 16.59 9.15 15.20
C GLU A 326 15.53 10.12 14.67
N TRP A 327 14.29 9.65 14.51
CA TRP A 327 13.18 10.47 14.03
C TRP A 327 12.85 11.61 14.98
N LEU A 328 12.68 11.33 16.27
CA LEU A 328 12.39 12.35 17.28
C LEU A 328 13.53 13.35 17.45
N MET A 329 14.77 12.88 17.44
CA MET A 329 15.95 13.78 17.48
C MET A 329 15.99 14.70 16.27
N LYS A 330 15.67 14.21 15.07
CA LYS A 330 15.64 15.05 13.87
C LYS A 330 14.50 16.05 13.87
N VAL A 331 13.32 15.67 14.37
CA VAL A 331 12.22 16.61 14.60
C VAL A 331 12.64 17.69 15.57
N SER A 332 13.27 17.33 16.69
CA SER A 332 13.78 18.29 17.69
C SER A 332 14.82 19.24 17.08
N GLU A 333 15.77 18.74 16.30
CA GLU A 333 16.79 19.53 15.60
C GLU A 333 16.16 20.56 14.65
N VAL A 334 15.21 20.12 13.80
CA VAL A 334 14.60 20.96 12.76
C VAL A 334 13.66 22.02 13.36
N THR A 335 12.94 21.68 14.42
CA THR A 335 11.91 22.55 15.01
C THR A 335 12.40 23.35 16.21
N GLY A 336 13.54 23.00 16.79
CA GLY A 336 14.06 23.57 18.04
C GLY A 336 13.24 23.16 19.27
N LYS A 337 12.30 22.22 19.15
CA LYS A 337 11.45 21.77 20.27
C LYS A 337 12.12 20.60 21.00
N PRO A 338 12.18 20.62 22.34
CA PRO A 338 12.79 19.53 23.10
C PRO A 338 11.94 18.27 23.09
N ILE A 339 12.58 17.10 23.21
CA ILE A 339 11.87 15.84 23.46
C ILE A 339 11.36 15.86 24.91
N PRO A 340 10.05 15.73 25.17
CA PRO A 340 9.49 15.86 26.51
C PRO A 340 9.77 14.64 27.39
N ALA A 341 9.68 14.82 28.69
CA ALA A 341 9.89 13.75 29.67
C ALA A 341 8.90 12.57 29.51
N SER A 342 7.70 12.83 28.97
CA SER A 342 6.71 11.78 28.67
C SER A 342 7.24 10.78 27.66
N LEU A 343 7.78 11.24 26.53
CA LEU A 343 8.37 10.39 25.49
C LEU A 343 9.67 9.72 25.97
N ALA A 344 10.49 10.42 26.75
CA ALA A 344 11.67 9.82 27.38
C ALA A 344 11.30 8.67 28.32
N LYS A 345 10.19 8.82 29.08
CA LYS A 345 9.66 7.76 29.94
C LYS A 345 9.08 6.61 29.15
N GLU A 346 8.39 6.87 28.03
CA GLU A 346 7.86 5.86 27.12
C GLU A 346 9.00 5.02 26.52
N ARG A 347 10.07 5.70 26.06
CA ARG A 347 11.32 5.04 25.62
C ARG A 347 11.90 4.14 26.70
N GLY A 348 11.96 4.61 27.94
CA GLY A 348 12.46 3.80 29.06
C GLY A 348 11.66 2.54 29.32
N ARG A 349 10.32 2.61 29.19
CA ARG A 349 9.44 1.44 29.29
C ARG A 349 9.69 0.45 28.15
N LEU A 350 9.90 0.92 26.92
CA LEU A 350 10.24 0.05 25.81
C LEU A 350 11.57 -0.69 26.05
N VAL A 351 12.61 0.00 26.54
CA VAL A 351 13.90 -0.62 26.88
C VAL A 351 13.74 -1.71 27.94
N ASP A 352 12.91 -1.46 28.94
CA ASP A 352 12.57 -2.43 29.99
C ASP A 352 11.87 -3.67 29.38
N MET A 353 10.85 -3.46 28.55
CA MET A 353 10.14 -4.55 27.83
C MET A 353 11.06 -5.34 26.89
N ILE A 354 11.97 -4.65 26.18
CA ILE A 354 12.97 -5.32 25.33
C ILE A 354 13.86 -6.23 26.19
N THR A 355 14.30 -5.77 27.35
CA THR A 355 15.13 -6.55 28.26
C THR A 355 14.40 -7.82 28.72
N ASP A 356 13.13 -7.69 29.09
CA ASP A 356 12.30 -8.84 29.51
C ASP A 356 12.02 -9.83 28.37
N SER A 357 11.81 -9.30 27.16
CA SER A 357 11.45 -10.10 25.97
C SER A 357 12.66 -10.75 25.29
N HIS A 358 13.86 -10.23 25.53
CA HIS A 358 15.08 -10.65 24.85
C HIS A 358 15.34 -12.16 24.94
N THR A 359 15.09 -12.78 26.08
CA THR A 359 15.31 -14.22 26.31
C THR A 359 14.44 -15.11 25.42
N TRP A 360 13.30 -14.60 24.93
CA TRP A 360 12.36 -15.32 24.07
C TRP A 360 12.64 -15.15 22.58
N LEU A 361 13.22 -14.02 22.20
CA LEU A 361 13.42 -13.61 20.80
C LEU A 361 14.86 -13.77 20.32
N HIS A 362 15.84 -13.66 21.21
CA HIS A 362 17.25 -13.79 20.85
C HIS A 362 17.56 -15.15 20.20
N GLY A 363 18.21 -15.11 19.05
CA GLY A 363 18.56 -16.28 18.25
C GLY A 363 17.38 -16.94 17.52
N LYS A 364 16.15 -16.39 17.62
CA LYS A 364 15.01 -16.87 16.84
C LYS A 364 15.15 -16.46 15.39
N LYS A 365 14.98 -17.41 14.50
CA LYS A 365 15.03 -17.19 13.06
C LYS A 365 13.67 -16.80 12.53
N PHE A 366 13.61 -15.77 11.69
CA PHE A 366 12.35 -15.34 11.11
C PHE A 366 12.41 -15.14 9.58
N GLY A 367 11.25 -15.33 8.94
CA GLY A 367 10.99 -14.92 7.58
C GLY A 367 10.06 -13.71 7.56
N LEU A 368 10.30 -12.74 6.70
CA LEU A 368 9.55 -11.49 6.62
C LEU A 368 9.19 -11.15 5.17
N TYR A 369 7.96 -10.69 4.93
CA TYR A 369 7.57 -10.17 3.62
C TYR A 369 6.58 -9.00 3.74
N GLY A 370 6.64 -8.09 2.78
CA GLY A 370 5.76 -6.92 2.73
C GLY A 370 6.28 -5.79 1.87
N ASP A 371 5.79 -4.58 2.14
CA ASP A 371 6.16 -3.35 1.47
C ASP A 371 7.51 -2.80 1.93
N PRO A 372 8.20 -1.99 1.11
CA PRO A 372 9.61 -1.67 1.29
C PRO A 372 9.99 -1.12 2.67
N ASP A 373 9.36 -0.03 3.10
CA ASP A 373 9.70 0.64 4.36
C ASP A 373 9.27 -0.19 5.58
N PHE A 374 8.10 -0.83 5.49
CA PHE A 374 7.61 -1.74 6.54
C PHE A 374 8.60 -2.90 6.77
N VAL A 375 9.05 -3.55 5.69
CA VAL A 375 9.99 -4.68 5.78
C VAL A 375 11.32 -4.23 6.37
N MET A 376 11.81 -3.04 6.00
CA MET A 376 13.04 -2.49 6.57
C MET A 376 12.90 -2.19 8.06
N GLY A 377 11.83 -1.51 8.46
CA GLY A 377 11.57 -1.16 9.85
C GLY A 377 11.38 -2.39 10.75
N MET A 378 10.58 -3.36 10.27
CA MET A 378 10.32 -4.59 11.01
C MET A 378 11.59 -5.45 11.18
N ALA A 379 12.38 -5.61 10.13
CA ALA A 379 13.64 -6.35 10.21
C ALA A 379 14.63 -5.67 11.16
N LYS A 380 14.75 -4.33 11.10
CA LYS A 380 15.58 -3.56 12.03
C LYS A 380 15.13 -3.75 13.48
N PHE A 381 13.83 -3.59 13.75
CA PHE A 381 13.28 -3.76 15.10
C PHE A 381 13.51 -5.17 15.66
N LEU A 382 13.26 -6.20 14.87
CA LEU A 382 13.49 -7.58 15.33
C LEU A 382 14.97 -7.88 15.61
N THR A 383 15.89 -7.27 14.85
CA THR A 383 17.32 -7.42 15.15
C THR A 383 17.76 -6.63 16.40
N GLU A 384 17.04 -5.57 16.80
CA GLU A 384 17.22 -4.92 18.11
C GLU A 384 16.87 -5.87 19.26
N LEU A 385 15.95 -6.82 19.03
CA LEU A 385 15.56 -7.87 19.97
C LEU A 385 16.48 -9.10 19.92
N GLY A 386 17.51 -9.11 19.07
CA GLY A 386 18.41 -10.23 18.89
C GLY A 386 17.86 -11.38 18.03
N ALA A 387 16.74 -11.18 17.32
CA ALA A 387 16.22 -12.16 16.37
C ALA A 387 17.00 -12.12 15.04
N GLU A 388 17.06 -13.25 14.34
CA GLU A 388 17.86 -13.45 13.14
C GLU A 388 16.99 -13.55 11.87
N PRO A 389 17.02 -12.55 10.97
CA PRO A 389 16.32 -12.64 9.69
C PRO A 389 17.04 -13.61 8.76
N ILE A 390 16.36 -14.68 8.32
CA ILE A 390 16.93 -15.61 7.33
C ILE A 390 16.34 -15.39 5.94
N HIS A 391 15.09 -14.92 5.83
CA HIS A 391 14.43 -14.61 4.56
C HIS A 391 13.71 -13.27 4.65
N ILE A 392 14.14 -12.30 3.86
CA ILE A 392 13.52 -10.98 3.74
C ILE A 392 13.05 -10.78 2.30
N LEU A 393 11.74 -10.83 2.10
CA LEU A 393 11.12 -10.69 0.79
C LEU A 393 10.38 -9.36 0.69
N CYS A 394 10.72 -8.57 -0.32
CA CYS A 394 10.02 -7.33 -0.63
C CYS A 394 9.42 -7.42 -2.04
N ASN A 395 8.10 -7.55 -2.11
CA ASN A 395 7.36 -7.68 -3.39
C ASN A 395 7.57 -6.49 -4.33
N ASN A 396 7.77 -5.30 -3.74
CA ASN A 396 8.01 -4.04 -4.43
C ASN A 396 9.50 -3.64 -4.38
N GLY A 397 10.38 -4.55 -3.97
CA GLY A 397 11.80 -4.29 -3.78
C GLY A 397 12.51 -3.94 -5.08
N SER A 398 13.17 -2.79 -5.09
CA SER A 398 14.05 -2.33 -6.17
C SER A 398 15.52 -2.62 -5.86
N LYS A 399 16.42 -2.39 -6.83
CA LYS A 399 17.87 -2.41 -6.58
C LYS A 399 18.28 -1.41 -5.49
N LYS A 400 17.61 -0.25 -5.42
CA LYS A 400 17.84 0.76 -4.38
C LYS A 400 17.45 0.22 -3.01
N TRP A 401 16.29 -0.39 -2.90
CA TRP A 401 15.84 -1.05 -1.68
C TRP A 401 16.81 -2.14 -1.23
N SER A 402 17.24 -3.03 -2.14
CA SER A 402 18.21 -4.09 -1.81
C SER A 402 19.48 -3.53 -1.22
N LYS A 403 20.04 -2.47 -1.83
CA LYS A 403 21.25 -1.81 -1.33
C LYS A 403 21.04 -1.21 0.06
N ALA A 404 19.91 -0.56 0.28
CA ALA A 404 19.57 0.02 1.58
C ALA A 404 19.39 -1.07 2.65
N MET A 405 18.67 -2.14 2.31
CA MET A 405 18.42 -3.28 3.22
C MET A 405 19.70 -4.03 3.57
N THR A 406 20.61 -4.24 2.59
CA THR A 406 21.94 -4.81 2.83
C THR A 406 22.74 -3.97 3.83
N LYS A 407 22.66 -2.64 3.72
CA LYS A 407 23.31 -1.74 4.67
C LYS A 407 22.73 -1.91 6.08
N VAL A 408 21.40 -1.85 6.20
CA VAL A 408 20.69 -2.01 7.50
C VAL A 408 21.05 -3.34 8.16
N MET A 409 21.06 -4.43 7.41
CA MET A 409 21.44 -5.75 7.94
C MET A 409 22.92 -5.85 8.30
N GLY A 410 23.78 -5.11 7.61
CA GLY A 410 25.21 -5.06 7.93
C GLY A 410 25.56 -4.26 9.19
N GLU A 411 24.65 -3.41 9.68
CA GLU A 411 24.81 -2.61 10.90
C GLU A 411 24.46 -3.38 12.19
N THR A 412 23.95 -4.60 12.08
CA THR A 412 23.60 -5.46 13.22
C THR A 412 24.30 -6.81 13.14
N PRO A 413 24.77 -7.38 14.28
CA PRO A 413 25.40 -8.69 14.27
C PRO A 413 24.44 -9.83 13.91
N TYR A 414 23.14 -9.60 14.03
CA TYR A 414 22.07 -10.58 13.76
C TYR A 414 21.62 -10.62 12.30
N GLY A 415 22.00 -9.62 11.48
CA GLY A 415 21.57 -9.51 10.08
C GLY A 415 22.51 -10.18 9.06
N LYS A 416 23.68 -10.71 9.46
CA LYS A 416 24.73 -11.20 8.55
C LYS A 416 24.30 -12.33 7.61
N ASP A 417 23.39 -13.20 8.08
CA ASP A 417 22.90 -14.36 7.32
C ASP A 417 21.58 -14.08 6.58
N ALA A 418 21.11 -12.83 6.58
CA ALA A 418 19.88 -12.41 5.93
C ALA A 418 19.95 -12.55 4.41
N LYS A 419 19.01 -13.29 3.83
CA LYS A 419 18.85 -13.43 2.38
C LYS A 419 17.73 -12.50 1.89
N LEU A 420 18.04 -11.67 0.89
CA LEU A 420 17.13 -10.67 0.35
C LEU A 420 16.51 -11.14 -0.97
N TYR A 421 15.18 -11.00 -1.09
CA TYR A 421 14.43 -11.43 -2.26
C TYR A 421 13.59 -10.25 -2.83
N PRO A 422 14.25 -9.29 -3.51
CA PRO A 422 13.54 -8.15 -4.10
C PRO A 422 12.70 -8.57 -5.30
N GLY A 423 11.45 -8.16 -5.33
CA GLY A 423 10.52 -8.43 -6.44
C GLY A 423 9.99 -9.87 -6.51
N ALA A 424 10.39 -10.74 -5.59
CA ALA A 424 9.87 -12.10 -5.51
C ALA A 424 8.40 -12.11 -4.98
N ASP A 425 7.69 -13.20 -5.20
CA ASP A 425 6.31 -13.40 -4.78
C ASP A 425 6.16 -14.40 -3.62
N LEU A 426 4.94 -14.55 -3.08
CA LEU A 426 4.71 -15.44 -1.96
C LEU A 426 4.84 -16.93 -2.29
N TRP A 427 4.82 -17.31 -3.58
CA TRP A 427 5.09 -18.68 -3.96
C TRP A 427 6.59 -19.01 -3.85
N HIS A 428 7.47 -18.03 -4.13
CA HIS A 428 8.89 -18.12 -3.78
C HIS A 428 9.08 -18.23 -2.26
N PHE A 429 8.44 -17.34 -1.49
CA PHE A 429 8.53 -17.33 -0.03
C PHE A 429 8.07 -18.67 0.58
N ARG A 430 6.99 -19.25 0.04
CA ARG A 430 6.51 -20.56 0.44
C ARG A 430 7.59 -21.65 0.30
N SER A 431 8.30 -21.66 -0.83
CA SER A 431 9.37 -22.66 -1.07
C SER A 431 10.48 -22.55 -0.01
N LEU A 432 10.83 -21.33 0.41
CA LEU A 432 11.83 -21.08 1.44
C LEU A 432 11.41 -21.65 2.80
N MET A 433 10.12 -21.61 3.14
CA MET A 433 9.61 -22.15 4.40
C MET A 433 9.80 -23.68 4.52
N PHE A 434 9.96 -24.37 3.39
CA PHE A 434 10.23 -25.82 3.36
C PHE A 434 11.71 -26.19 3.27
N THR A 435 12.54 -25.32 2.70
CA THR A 435 13.96 -25.61 2.43
C THR A 435 14.88 -25.08 3.52
N GLU A 436 14.54 -23.95 4.12
CA GLU A 436 15.27 -23.35 5.24
C GLU A 436 14.25 -22.72 6.19
N LYS A 437 13.70 -23.58 7.06
CA LYS A 437 12.58 -23.24 7.93
C LYS A 437 12.95 -22.21 9.00
N PRO A 438 12.24 -21.04 9.05
CA PRO A 438 12.32 -20.13 10.20
C PRO A 438 11.48 -20.64 11.39
N ASP A 439 11.70 -20.06 12.58
CA ASP A 439 10.85 -20.31 13.75
C ASP A 439 9.44 -19.70 13.55
N PHE A 440 9.36 -18.55 12.86
CA PHE A 440 8.10 -17.88 12.54
C PHE A 440 8.24 -17.01 11.29
N MET A 441 7.11 -16.60 10.72
CA MET A 441 7.06 -15.63 9.63
C MET A 441 6.17 -14.46 9.96
N ILE A 442 6.47 -13.29 9.40
CA ILE A 442 5.73 -12.06 9.57
C ILE A 442 5.28 -11.54 8.21
N GLY A 443 4.04 -11.11 8.14
CA GLY A 443 3.48 -10.50 6.94
C GLY A 443 1.95 -10.44 6.96
N ASN A 444 1.37 -10.07 5.83
CA ASN A 444 -0.07 -9.89 5.68
C ASN A 444 -0.87 -11.22 5.70
N SER A 445 -2.19 -11.10 5.61
CA SER A 445 -3.10 -12.27 5.68
C SER A 445 -2.88 -13.35 4.62
N TYR A 446 -2.16 -13.09 3.53
CA TYR A 446 -1.86 -14.11 2.53
C TYR A 446 -0.91 -15.21 3.06
N GLY A 447 -0.10 -14.91 4.06
CA GLY A 447 0.77 -15.89 4.71
C GLY A 447 0.04 -17.05 5.36
N LYS A 448 -1.26 -16.91 5.66
CA LYS A 448 -2.07 -18.01 6.21
C LYS A 448 -2.10 -19.24 5.31
N PHE A 449 -2.00 -19.05 4.01
CA PHE A 449 -1.95 -20.18 3.07
C PHE A 449 -0.62 -20.92 3.17
N ILE A 450 0.47 -20.18 3.38
CA ILE A 450 1.80 -20.75 3.61
C ILE A 450 1.82 -21.51 4.95
N GLN A 451 1.31 -20.91 6.03
CA GLN A 451 1.17 -21.58 7.33
C GLN A 451 0.37 -22.87 7.21
N ARG A 452 -0.79 -22.82 6.52
CA ARG A 452 -1.61 -24.02 6.28
C ARG A 452 -0.82 -25.11 5.54
N ASP A 453 -0.07 -24.74 4.51
CA ASP A 453 0.68 -25.69 3.69
C ASP A 453 1.85 -26.30 4.47
N THR A 454 2.54 -25.52 5.31
CA THR A 454 3.59 -26.04 6.20
C THR A 454 3.01 -26.98 7.25
N LEU A 455 1.86 -26.65 7.85
CA LEU A 455 1.14 -27.53 8.78
C LEU A 455 0.62 -28.80 8.08
N HIS A 456 0.16 -28.71 6.82
CA HIS A 456 -0.30 -29.87 6.06
C HIS A 456 0.81 -30.90 5.80
N LYS A 457 2.05 -30.44 5.61
CA LYS A 457 3.21 -31.34 5.49
C LYS A 457 3.49 -32.13 6.78
N GLY A 458 3.20 -31.53 7.94
CA GLY A 458 3.37 -32.09 9.29
C GLY A 458 3.49 -30.97 10.32
N LYS A 459 3.08 -31.25 11.57
CA LYS A 459 3.11 -30.27 12.64
C LYS A 459 4.54 -29.73 12.92
N GLU A 460 5.53 -30.57 12.73
CA GLU A 460 6.96 -30.24 12.89
C GLU A 460 7.45 -29.26 11.81
N PHE A 461 6.75 -29.17 10.68
CA PHE A 461 7.06 -28.23 9.60
C PHE A 461 6.30 -26.91 9.74
N GLU A 462 5.32 -26.81 10.62
CA GLU A 462 4.53 -25.58 10.77
C GLU A 462 5.43 -24.38 11.01
N VAL A 463 5.20 -23.31 10.24
CA VAL A 463 5.79 -21.99 10.44
C VAL A 463 4.66 -21.03 10.84
N PRO A 464 4.59 -20.63 12.12
CA PRO A 464 3.57 -19.71 12.60
C PRO A 464 3.64 -18.36 11.90
N LEU A 465 2.47 -17.76 11.63
CA LEU A 465 2.34 -16.44 11.01
C LEU A 465 1.94 -15.38 12.04
N ILE A 466 2.77 -14.36 12.19
CA ILE A 466 2.44 -13.09 12.84
C ILE A 466 1.89 -12.14 11.76
N ARG A 467 0.64 -11.71 11.92
CA ARG A 467 -0.05 -10.89 10.92
C ARG A 467 0.21 -9.42 11.14
N ILE A 468 1.02 -8.83 10.29
CA ILE A 468 1.27 -7.39 10.23
C ILE A 468 1.43 -6.98 8.76
N GLY A 469 1.10 -5.75 8.40
CA GLY A 469 1.18 -5.22 7.03
C GLY A 469 -0.17 -5.20 6.32
N PHE A 470 -0.16 -5.08 5.00
CA PHE A 470 -1.37 -4.94 4.18
C PHE A 470 -1.43 -6.02 3.06
N PRO A 471 -2.62 -6.64 2.82
CA PRO A 471 -3.87 -6.48 3.57
C PRO A 471 -3.99 -7.42 4.78
N ILE A 472 -4.76 -6.98 5.80
CA ILE A 472 -5.23 -7.85 6.87
C ILE A 472 -6.75 -8.02 6.74
N PHE A 473 -7.22 -9.22 6.43
CA PHE A 473 -8.66 -9.47 6.24
C PHE A 473 -9.19 -10.67 7.07
N ASP A 474 -8.35 -11.38 7.77
CA ASP A 474 -8.70 -12.52 8.62
C ASP A 474 -8.46 -12.25 10.14
N ARG A 475 -8.12 -11.02 10.47
CA ARG A 475 -8.09 -10.46 11.84
C ARG A 475 -8.81 -9.12 11.85
N HIS A 476 -9.58 -8.87 12.91
CA HIS A 476 -10.33 -7.63 13.04
C HIS A 476 -9.51 -6.57 13.77
N HIS A 477 -9.64 -5.33 13.32
CA HIS A 477 -9.14 -4.14 14.01
C HIS A 477 -7.63 -3.96 14.15
N LEU A 478 -6.78 -4.78 13.52
CA LEU A 478 -5.33 -4.59 13.56
C LEU A 478 -4.89 -3.25 12.97
N HIS A 479 -5.62 -2.71 11.99
CA HIS A 479 -5.36 -1.38 11.43
C HIS A 479 -5.50 -0.24 12.45
N ARG A 480 -6.19 -0.45 13.59
CA ARG A 480 -6.30 0.51 14.69
C ARG A 480 -5.09 0.50 15.63
N SER A 481 -4.32 -0.60 15.62
CA SER A 481 -3.06 -0.71 16.36
C SER A 481 -1.98 0.11 15.66
N THR A 482 -0.88 0.35 16.38
CA THR A 482 0.29 1.02 15.81
C THR A 482 1.49 0.09 15.71
N THR A 483 2.33 0.34 14.71
CA THR A 483 3.67 -0.24 14.55
C THR A 483 4.74 0.84 14.62
N SER A 484 4.34 2.12 14.72
CA SER A 484 5.23 3.28 14.75
C SER A 484 5.46 3.78 16.16
N GLY A 485 6.61 4.41 16.37
CA GLY A 485 7.00 4.99 17.66
C GLY A 485 7.31 3.92 18.71
N TYR A 486 7.60 4.38 19.91
CA TYR A 486 7.84 3.48 21.04
C TYR A 486 6.59 2.67 21.41
N GLU A 487 5.42 3.28 21.30
CA GLU A 487 4.14 2.61 21.55
C GLU A 487 3.95 1.43 20.60
N GLY A 488 4.23 1.63 19.30
CA GLY A 488 4.14 0.57 18.31
C GLY A 488 5.09 -0.58 18.60
N ALA A 489 6.32 -0.26 19.00
CA ALA A 489 7.30 -1.26 19.40
C ALA A 489 6.82 -2.07 20.63
N MET A 490 6.24 -1.39 21.64
CA MET A 490 5.66 -2.07 22.81
C MET A 490 4.44 -2.94 22.49
N GLN A 491 3.62 -2.55 21.50
CA GLN A 491 2.46 -3.35 21.07
C GLN A 491 2.85 -4.58 20.25
N MET A 492 4.04 -4.57 19.65
CA MET A 492 4.55 -5.70 18.87
C MET A 492 5.31 -6.75 19.71
N LEU A 493 5.80 -6.36 20.89
CA LEU A 493 6.39 -7.25 21.90
C LEU A 493 5.35 -8.06 22.65
#